data_72775ab6463c61e4b42a3ad67e5f1263
#
_entry.id   72775ab6463c61e4b42a3ad67e5f1263
#
_cell.length_a   1.000
_cell.length_b   1.000
_cell.length_c   1.000
_cell.angle_alpha   90.00
_cell.angle_beta   90.00
_cell.angle_gamma   90.00
#
_symmetry.space_group_name_H-M   'P 1'
#
loop_
_entity.id
_entity.type
_entity.pdbx_description
1 polymer ?
#
loop_
_entity_poly.entity_id
_entity_poly.type
_entity_poly.pdbx_seq_one_letter_code
_entity_poly.pdbx_strand_id
1 'polypeptide(L)'
;MSQGPRARAPIVTTAVSVGIHVPSSAVGALGSGETYAGFYRQVEALGLDAIWTEDRIFHAANMLDPLMLLAGAAASTRRIQLGTAVVVLTLRNAAVLARQVSTLHHLSGGRVALGVSLGGRPEEYAAAGVPMARRVAVFRESVTVLRGLLAGEPVEHQGEFFRLQQATVRPPAPVPLYMGGNAEGALRRAGELADGWIMGPFGTLRDFAPAWRVVQDAARAAGRNANALVAGRLVYVAVDDDRSRAREAMRGFLHGYYGSRFDVDQSAIFGPPGEVAARLAEHVEAGITRLMLGVPTLDIGHLRRVAAEVAPVLRAAARR
;
A
#
# COMPACT_ATOMS: atom_id res chain seq x y z
N MET A 1 12.43 16.30 -32.24
CA MET A 1 13.07 16.20 -30.90
C MET A 1 12.00 16.51 -29.85
N SER A 2 11.25 15.51 -29.38
CA SER A 2 10.24 15.71 -28.34
C SER A 2 10.95 15.56 -26.98
N GLN A 3 10.88 16.57 -26.15
CA GLN A 3 11.37 16.51 -24.77
C GLN A 3 10.56 15.43 -24.04
N GLY A 4 11.24 14.35 -23.62
CA GLY A 4 10.66 13.33 -22.78
C GLY A 4 10.14 13.93 -21.46
N PRO A 5 9.17 13.26 -20.81
CA PRO A 5 8.59 13.78 -19.58
C PRO A 5 9.68 13.94 -18.50
N ARG A 6 9.86 15.16 -18.04
CA ARG A 6 10.75 15.48 -16.91
C ARG A 6 10.26 14.65 -15.69
N ALA A 7 11.18 13.93 -15.06
CA ALA A 7 10.93 13.28 -13.78
C ALA A 7 10.33 14.29 -12.81
N ARG A 8 9.07 14.10 -12.42
CA ARG A 8 8.49 14.86 -11.32
C ARG A 8 9.22 14.47 -10.03
N ALA A 9 9.77 15.46 -9.34
CA ALA A 9 10.28 15.28 -7.99
C ALA A 9 9.21 14.64 -7.09
N PRO A 10 9.59 13.83 -6.09
CA PRO A 10 8.63 13.26 -5.15
C PRO A 10 7.82 14.38 -4.53
N ILE A 11 6.49 14.27 -4.64
CA ILE A 11 5.56 15.24 -4.06
C ILE A 11 5.63 15.04 -2.53
N VAL A 12 6.48 15.80 -1.87
CA VAL A 12 6.40 16.01 -0.42
C VAL A 12 5.22 16.95 -0.21
N THR A 13 4.01 16.41 -0.15
CA THR A 13 2.85 17.18 0.23
C THR A 13 2.70 17.13 1.75
N THR A 14 2.67 18.28 2.39
CA THR A 14 2.27 18.46 3.80
C THR A 14 0.79 18.10 4.02
N ALA A 15 0.03 17.87 2.97
CA ALA A 15 -1.37 17.46 3.02
C ALA A 15 -1.50 15.94 3.21
N VAL A 16 -2.44 15.52 4.07
CA VAL A 16 -2.78 14.11 4.21
C VAL A 16 -3.43 13.57 2.93
N SER A 17 -2.98 12.38 2.51
CA SER A 17 -3.61 11.61 1.44
C SER A 17 -4.57 10.60 2.05
N VAL A 18 -5.83 10.64 1.64
CA VAL A 18 -6.89 9.72 2.05
C VAL A 18 -7.21 8.80 0.87
N GLY A 19 -6.68 7.60 0.91
CA GLY A 19 -6.89 6.57 -0.11
C GLY A 19 -7.77 5.43 0.37
N ILE A 20 -8.34 4.69 -0.57
CA ILE A 20 -9.12 3.48 -0.31
C ILE A 20 -8.26 2.25 -0.57
N HIS A 21 -8.17 1.39 0.44
CA HIS A 21 -7.66 0.04 0.26
C HIS A 21 -8.85 -0.83 -0.15
N VAL A 22 -8.82 -1.24 -1.41
CA VAL A 22 -9.95 -1.92 -2.06
C VAL A 22 -10.04 -3.35 -1.57
N PRO A 23 -11.22 -3.87 -1.24
CA PRO A 23 -11.39 -5.28 -0.92
C PRO A 23 -11.10 -6.13 -2.18
N SER A 24 -9.89 -6.67 -2.24
CA SER A 24 -9.40 -7.56 -3.31
C SER A 24 -9.75 -9.01 -3.05
N SER A 25 -10.32 -9.30 -1.87
CA SER A 25 -10.74 -10.63 -1.43
C SER A 25 -12.18 -10.66 -0.97
N ALA A 26 -12.84 -11.80 -1.14
CA ALA A 26 -14.20 -12.03 -0.64
C ALA A 26 -14.40 -13.48 -0.22
N VAL A 27 -15.11 -13.68 0.89
CA VAL A 27 -15.74 -14.96 1.20
C VAL A 27 -17.03 -15.04 0.38
N GLY A 28 -17.03 -15.81 -0.70
CA GLY A 28 -18.13 -15.84 -1.68
C GLY A 28 -17.75 -15.20 -3.01
N ALA A 29 -18.73 -14.65 -3.72
CA ALA A 29 -18.52 -14.08 -5.05
C ALA A 29 -17.72 -12.79 -5.01
N LEU A 30 -16.73 -12.68 -5.91
CA LEU A 30 -16.04 -11.43 -6.20
C LEU A 30 -16.90 -10.55 -7.13
N GLY A 31 -16.68 -9.25 -7.09
CA GLY A 31 -17.23 -8.32 -8.07
C GLY A 31 -16.73 -8.62 -9.50
N SER A 32 -17.52 -8.29 -10.50
CA SER A 32 -17.09 -8.32 -11.90
C SER A 32 -16.06 -7.21 -12.19
N GLY A 33 -15.39 -7.31 -13.34
CA GLY A 33 -14.49 -6.25 -13.80
C GLY A 33 -15.19 -4.89 -13.89
N GLU A 34 -16.46 -4.84 -14.32
CA GLU A 34 -17.25 -3.59 -14.37
C GLU A 34 -17.59 -3.08 -12.95
N THR A 35 -17.84 -3.97 -12.00
CA THR A 35 -18.05 -3.58 -10.59
C THR A 35 -16.82 -2.87 -10.04
N TYR A 36 -15.63 -3.43 -10.23
CA TYR A 36 -14.38 -2.80 -9.82
C TYR A 36 -14.11 -1.49 -10.56
N ALA A 37 -14.31 -1.47 -11.88
CA ALA A 37 -14.12 -0.27 -12.69
C ALA A 37 -15.08 0.86 -12.27
N GLY A 38 -16.34 0.53 -11.98
CA GLY A 38 -17.32 1.46 -11.42
C GLY A 38 -16.89 2.01 -10.07
N PHE A 39 -16.42 1.14 -9.17
CA PHE A 39 -15.91 1.54 -7.87
C PHE A 39 -14.71 2.49 -7.98
N TYR A 40 -13.71 2.19 -8.83
CA TYR A 40 -12.54 3.04 -9.04
C TYR A 40 -12.90 4.43 -9.55
N ARG A 41 -13.83 4.51 -10.52
CA ARG A 41 -14.35 5.79 -11.01
C ARG A 41 -15.01 6.60 -9.90
N GLN A 42 -15.75 5.95 -9.01
CA GLN A 42 -16.38 6.64 -7.85
C GLN A 42 -15.35 7.10 -6.82
N VAL A 43 -14.31 6.31 -6.49
CA VAL A 43 -13.21 6.77 -5.62
C VAL A 43 -12.61 8.07 -6.16
N GLU A 44 -12.33 8.14 -7.46
CA GLU A 44 -11.79 9.36 -8.08
C GLU A 44 -12.81 10.51 -8.13
N ALA A 45 -14.04 10.25 -8.48
CA ALA A 45 -15.10 11.27 -8.61
C ALA A 45 -15.44 11.92 -7.28
N LEU A 46 -15.38 11.16 -6.18
CA LEU A 46 -15.60 11.63 -4.82
C LEU A 46 -14.40 12.39 -4.23
N GLY A 47 -13.32 12.58 -4.99
CA GLY A 47 -12.15 13.36 -4.57
C GLY A 47 -11.28 12.66 -3.53
N LEU A 48 -11.33 11.33 -3.46
CA LEU A 48 -10.34 10.56 -2.71
C LEU A 48 -9.01 10.47 -3.49
N ASP A 49 -7.91 10.23 -2.79
CA ASP A 49 -6.58 10.53 -3.33
C ASP A 49 -5.88 9.31 -3.93
N ALA A 50 -6.25 8.09 -3.52
CA ALA A 50 -5.55 6.88 -3.95
C ALA A 50 -6.42 5.61 -3.89
N ILE A 51 -6.01 4.63 -4.68
CA ILE A 51 -6.46 3.23 -4.60
C ILE A 51 -5.26 2.38 -4.17
N TRP A 52 -5.48 1.50 -3.18
CA TRP A 52 -4.48 0.59 -2.65
C TRP A 52 -4.98 -0.86 -2.72
N THR A 53 -4.07 -1.80 -2.95
CA THR A 53 -4.36 -3.24 -3.02
C THR A 53 -3.31 -4.04 -2.25
N GLU A 54 -3.69 -5.22 -1.73
CA GLU A 54 -2.79 -6.15 -1.05
C GLU A 54 -2.43 -7.35 -1.92
N ASP A 55 -1.41 -8.10 -1.49
CA ASP A 55 -0.89 -9.28 -2.17
C ASP A 55 -0.88 -10.53 -1.28
N ARG A 56 -1.35 -11.63 -1.83
CA ARG A 56 -1.23 -12.99 -1.34
C ARG A 56 -1.18 -13.96 -2.52
N ILE A 57 -0.40 -15.02 -2.42
CA ILE A 57 -0.46 -16.12 -3.41
C ILE A 57 -1.59 -17.08 -3.03
N PHE A 58 -1.64 -17.47 -1.76
CA PHE A 58 -2.64 -18.42 -1.26
C PHE A 58 -3.51 -17.77 -0.19
N HIS A 59 -4.82 -17.93 -0.35
CA HIS A 59 -5.79 -17.46 0.61
C HIS A 59 -7.02 -18.38 0.62
N ALA A 60 -7.67 -18.51 1.78
CA ALA A 60 -8.91 -19.32 1.92
C ALA A 60 -10.11 -18.66 1.23
N ALA A 61 -10.16 -17.32 1.21
CA ALA A 61 -11.13 -16.56 0.42
C ALA A 61 -10.64 -16.39 -1.03
N ASN A 62 -11.56 -16.13 -1.94
CA ASN A 62 -11.21 -15.71 -3.29
C ASN A 62 -10.38 -14.42 -3.24
N MET A 63 -9.31 -14.35 -4.01
CA MET A 63 -8.40 -13.22 -4.00
C MET A 63 -7.93 -12.87 -5.41
N LEU A 64 -7.80 -11.56 -5.68
CA LEU A 64 -7.34 -11.04 -6.96
C LEU A 64 -5.90 -10.51 -6.86
N ASP A 65 -5.14 -10.67 -7.95
CA ASP A 65 -3.77 -10.14 -8.02
C ASP A 65 -3.77 -8.60 -7.95
N PRO A 66 -2.93 -8.01 -7.08
CA PRO A 66 -2.90 -6.57 -6.86
C PRO A 66 -2.53 -5.75 -8.10
N LEU A 67 -1.59 -6.22 -8.92
CA LEU A 67 -1.15 -5.47 -10.10
C LEU A 67 -2.20 -5.51 -11.21
N MET A 68 -2.95 -6.63 -11.33
CA MET A 68 -4.05 -6.73 -12.29
C MET A 68 -5.21 -5.81 -11.90
N LEU A 69 -5.54 -5.73 -10.60
CA LEU A 69 -6.53 -4.76 -10.10
C LEU A 69 -6.10 -3.32 -10.39
N LEU A 70 -4.84 -2.98 -10.12
CA LEU A 70 -4.32 -1.63 -10.40
C LEU A 70 -4.25 -1.32 -11.90
N ALA A 71 -4.05 -2.32 -12.77
CA ALA A 71 -4.16 -2.12 -14.23
C ALA A 71 -5.60 -1.74 -14.62
N GLY A 72 -6.60 -2.41 -14.05
CA GLY A 72 -8.01 -2.03 -14.22
C GLY A 72 -8.32 -0.62 -13.69
N ALA A 73 -7.75 -0.26 -12.54
CA ALA A 73 -7.88 1.07 -11.97
C ALA A 73 -7.18 2.13 -12.85
N ALA A 74 -6.01 1.83 -13.43
CA ALA A 74 -5.30 2.73 -14.35
C ALA A 74 -6.14 3.05 -15.58
N ALA A 75 -6.82 2.04 -16.14
CA ALA A 75 -7.70 2.20 -17.30
C ALA A 75 -8.98 3.00 -16.96
N SER A 76 -9.46 2.90 -15.70
CA SER A 76 -10.74 3.45 -15.27
C SER A 76 -10.65 4.86 -14.65
N THR A 77 -9.44 5.34 -14.33
CA THR A 77 -9.20 6.62 -13.63
C THR A 77 -8.14 7.46 -14.34
N ARG A 78 -8.04 8.76 -13.98
CA ARG A 78 -7.13 9.70 -14.64
C ARG A 78 -6.16 10.43 -13.70
N ARG A 79 -6.50 10.58 -12.41
CA ARG A 79 -5.78 11.47 -11.49
C ARG A 79 -5.26 10.77 -10.24
N ILE A 80 -6.03 9.84 -9.66
CA ILE A 80 -5.74 9.24 -8.36
C ILE A 80 -4.49 8.37 -8.39
N GLN A 81 -3.78 8.33 -7.28
CA GLN A 81 -2.61 7.45 -7.11
C GLN A 81 -3.05 5.99 -7.05
N LEU A 82 -2.21 5.12 -7.59
CA LEU A 82 -2.42 3.67 -7.62
C LEU A 82 -1.29 3.00 -6.86
N GLY A 83 -1.60 2.30 -5.79
CA GLY A 83 -0.57 1.77 -4.92
C GLY A 83 -0.81 0.35 -4.43
N THR A 84 0.26 -0.30 -4.00
CA THR A 84 0.19 -1.56 -3.28
C THR A 84 0.47 -1.36 -1.80
N ALA A 85 -0.27 -2.05 -0.93
CA ALA A 85 -0.11 -2.00 0.51
C ALA A 85 -0.34 -3.38 1.16
N VAL A 86 0.51 -4.35 0.80
CA VAL A 86 1.77 -4.29 0.06
C VAL A 86 1.96 -5.52 -0.82
N VAL A 87 2.82 -5.47 -1.84
CA VAL A 87 3.28 -6.65 -2.59
C VAL A 87 4.30 -7.43 -1.77
N VAL A 88 4.23 -8.76 -1.79
CA VAL A 88 5.25 -9.63 -1.18
C VAL A 88 6.41 -9.80 -2.15
N LEU A 89 7.40 -8.89 -2.06
CA LEU A 89 8.49 -8.79 -3.05
C LEU A 89 9.35 -10.06 -3.15
N THR A 90 9.57 -10.74 -2.03
CA THR A 90 10.39 -11.98 -2.01
C THR A 90 9.78 -13.14 -2.78
N LEU A 91 8.49 -13.13 -3.02
CA LEU A 91 7.77 -14.17 -3.74
C LEU A 91 7.64 -13.87 -5.26
N ARG A 92 8.18 -12.73 -5.70
CA ARG A 92 8.14 -12.29 -7.10
C ARG A 92 9.56 -12.08 -7.62
N ASN A 93 9.82 -12.48 -8.85
CA ASN A 93 11.09 -12.15 -9.49
C ASN A 93 11.17 -10.62 -9.67
N ALA A 94 12.23 -9.99 -9.12
CA ALA A 94 12.38 -8.54 -9.11
C ALA A 94 12.46 -7.92 -10.51
N ALA A 95 13.05 -8.62 -11.49
CA ALA A 95 13.15 -8.13 -12.87
C ALA A 95 11.79 -8.17 -13.58
N VAL A 96 11.01 -9.24 -13.35
CA VAL A 96 9.64 -9.35 -13.89
C VAL A 96 8.74 -8.28 -13.25
N LEU A 97 8.84 -8.10 -11.93
CA LEU A 97 8.10 -7.06 -11.22
C LEU A 97 8.47 -5.65 -11.73
N ALA A 98 9.75 -5.37 -11.96
CA ALA A 98 10.18 -4.11 -12.55
C ALA A 98 9.50 -3.83 -13.90
N ARG A 99 9.39 -4.85 -14.76
CA ARG A 99 8.69 -4.74 -16.04
C ARG A 99 7.20 -4.46 -15.84
N GLN A 100 6.54 -5.16 -14.92
CA GLN A 100 5.12 -4.98 -14.63
C GLN A 100 4.85 -3.58 -14.08
N VAL A 101 5.66 -3.12 -13.11
CA VAL A 101 5.55 -1.78 -12.52
C VAL A 101 5.82 -0.68 -13.56
N SER A 102 6.84 -0.85 -14.41
CA SER A 102 7.13 0.07 -15.51
C SER A 102 5.94 0.20 -16.46
N THR A 103 5.33 -0.92 -16.84
CA THR A 103 4.14 -0.93 -17.69
C THR A 103 2.97 -0.22 -17.02
N LEU A 104 2.67 -0.56 -15.77
CA LEU A 104 1.58 0.06 -15.00
C LEU A 104 1.81 1.56 -14.80
N HIS A 105 3.04 1.98 -14.50
CA HIS A 105 3.42 3.38 -14.35
C HIS A 105 3.18 4.16 -15.65
N HIS A 106 3.58 3.61 -16.79
CA HIS A 106 3.34 4.20 -18.10
C HIS A 106 1.84 4.30 -18.43
N LEU A 107 1.09 3.20 -18.30
CA LEU A 107 -0.35 3.17 -18.59
C LEU A 107 -1.16 4.10 -17.67
N SER A 108 -0.73 4.26 -16.44
CA SER A 108 -1.39 5.16 -15.50
C SER A 108 -1.00 6.65 -15.67
N GLY A 109 -0.03 6.98 -16.53
CA GLY A 109 0.49 8.35 -16.65
C GLY A 109 1.31 8.79 -15.44
N GLY A 110 2.07 7.87 -14.83
CA GLY A 110 3.01 8.20 -13.74
C GLY A 110 2.40 8.19 -12.33
N ARG A 111 1.28 7.51 -12.10
CA ARG A 111 0.53 7.55 -10.84
C ARG A 111 0.83 6.41 -9.86
N VAL A 112 1.80 5.55 -10.15
CA VAL A 112 2.09 4.36 -9.33
C VAL A 112 2.91 4.70 -8.09
N ALA A 113 2.57 4.07 -6.96
CA ALA A 113 3.39 3.95 -5.75
C ALA A 113 3.50 2.47 -5.37
N LEU A 114 4.69 1.98 -5.11
CA LEU A 114 4.93 0.56 -4.86
C LEU A 114 5.23 0.33 -3.37
N GLY A 115 4.29 -0.26 -2.66
CA GLY A 115 4.52 -0.77 -1.32
C GLY A 115 4.93 -2.24 -1.38
N VAL A 116 5.98 -2.62 -0.66
CA VAL A 116 6.53 -3.97 -0.64
C VAL A 116 6.75 -4.49 0.78
N SER A 117 6.74 -5.79 0.93
CA SER A 117 7.09 -6.45 2.21
C SER A 117 7.84 -7.75 2.00
N LEU A 118 8.34 -8.27 3.11
CA LEU A 118 9.00 -9.56 3.16
C LEU A 118 8.02 -10.73 2.99
N GLY A 119 6.76 -10.57 3.42
CA GLY A 119 5.86 -11.70 3.62
C GLY A 119 6.23 -12.52 4.86
N GLY A 120 5.64 -13.70 5.03
CA GLY A 120 5.90 -14.50 6.23
C GLY A 120 5.23 -15.86 6.27
N ARG A 121 4.58 -16.30 5.19
CA ARG A 121 3.89 -17.59 5.13
C ARG A 121 4.78 -18.67 4.51
N PRO A 122 5.13 -19.73 5.26
CA PRO A 122 6.04 -20.78 4.77
C PRO A 122 5.56 -21.44 3.48
N GLU A 123 4.25 -21.67 3.35
CA GLU A 123 3.64 -22.29 2.17
C GLU A 123 3.82 -21.45 0.90
N GLU A 124 3.74 -20.13 1.00
CA GLU A 124 3.96 -19.22 -0.13
C GLU A 124 5.44 -19.22 -0.55
N TYR A 125 6.35 -19.26 0.43
CA TYR A 125 7.78 -19.35 0.17
C TYR A 125 8.16 -20.68 -0.50
N ALA A 126 7.60 -21.79 -0.03
CA ALA A 126 7.81 -23.10 -0.63
C ALA A 126 7.35 -23.14 -2.08
N ALA A 127 6.15 -22.62 -2.36
CA ALA A 127 5.59 -22.55 -3.72
C ALA A 127 6.40 -21.65 -4.66
N ALA A 128 6.95 -20.54 -4.14
CA ALA A 128 7.81 -19.64 -4.92
C ALA A 128 9.25 -20.16 -5.10
N GLY A 129 9.60 -21.29 -4.49
CA GLY A 129 10.97 -21.83 -4.54
C GLY A 129 12.00 -20.96 -3.80
N VAL A 130 11.56 -20.11 -2.87
CA VAL A 130 12.43 -19.19 -2.12
C VAL A 130 12.73 -19.73 -0.73
N PRO A 131 14.00 -19.93 -0.36
CA PRO A 131 14.36 -20.39 0.98
C PRO A 131 13.94 -19.36 2.04
N MET A 132 12.97 -19.70 2.89
CA MET A 132 12.45 -18.78 3.91
C MET A 132 13.54 -18.30 4.88
N ALA A 133 14.53 -19.12 5.18
CA ALA A 133 15.68 -18.74 6.02
C ALA A 133 16.52 -17.60 5.40
N ARG A 134 16.52 -17.47 4.08
CA ARG A 134 17.27 -16.45 3.34
C ARG A 134 16.42 -15.24 2.95
N ARG A 135 15.14 -15.18 3.36
CA ARG A 135 14.17 -14.16 2.93
C ARG A 135 14.64 -12.72 3.06
N VAL A 136 15.43 -12.39 4.10
CA VAL A 136 15.94 -11.02 4.29
C VAL A 136 17.00 -10.69 3.25
N ALA A 137 17.90 -11.61 2.93
CA ALA A 137 18.93 -11.43 1.90
C ALA A 137 18.27 -11.30 0.51
N VAL A 138 17.35 -12.22 0.17
CA VAL A 138 16.56 -12.15 -1.07
C VAL A 138 15.84 -10.79 -1.18
N PHE A 139 15.19 -10.33 -0.10
CA PHE A 139 14.46 -9.05 -0.11
C PHE A 139 15.38 -7.86 -0.39
N ARG A 140 16.53 -7.78 0.32
CA ARG A 140 17.48 -6.67 0.13
C ARG A 140 18.01 -6.62 -1.30
N GLU A 141 18.41 -7.78 -1.84
CA GLU A 141 18.91 -7.87 -3.20
C GLU A 141 17.80 -7.55 -4.23
N SER A 142 16.56 -8.06 -4.00
CA SER A 142 15.40 -7.72 -4.83
C SER A 142 15.13 -6.23 -4.87
N VAL A 143 15.23 -5.51 -3.74
CA VAL A 143 15.06 -4.04 -3.69
C VAL A 143 16.12 -3.34 -4.53
N THR A 144 17.38 -3.77 -4.43
CA THR A 144 18.49 -3.19 -5.21
C THR A 144 18.26 -3.36 -6.72
N VAL A 145 17.96 -4.60 -7.13
CA VAL A 145 17.68 -4.93 -8.54
C VAL A 145 16.44 -4.16 -9.05
N LEU A 146 15.36 -4.16 -8.28
CA LEU A 146 14.12 -3.48 -8.64
C LEU A 146 14.34 -1.97 -8.86
N ARG A 147 15.01 -1.29 -7.92
CA ARG A 147 15.30 0.15 -8.04
C ARG A 147 16.19 0.45 -9.25
N GLY A 148 17.25 -0.34 -9.45
CA GLY A 148 18.14 -0.18 -10.61
C GLY A 148 17.39 -0.28 -11.93
N LEU A 149 16.59 -1.34 -12.09
CA LEU A 149 15.82 -1.56 -13.33
C LEU A 149 14.75 -0.49 -13.56
N LEU A 150 14.08 -0.01 -12.49
CA LEU A 150 13.06 1.04 -12.60
C LEU A 150 13.65 2.42 -12.94
N ALA A 151 14.95 2.64 -12.69
CA ALA A 151 15.64 3.85 -13.13
C ALA A 151 15.74 3.94 -14.66
N GLY A 152 15.69 2.80 -15.37
CA GLY A 152 15.73 2.75 -16.84
C GLY A 152 17.12 2.78 -17.45
N GLU A 153 18.17 2.83 -16.61
CA GLU A 153 19.57 2.75 -17.03
C GLU A 153 20.04 1.28 -17.07
N PRO A 154 21.12 0.96 -17.83
CA PRO A 154 21.69 -0.38 -17.82
C PRO A 154 22.18 -0.76 -16.41
N VAL A 155 21.78 -1.93 -15.93
CA VAL A 155 22.13 -2.47 -14.62
C VAL A 155 23.12 -3.62 -14.76
N GLU A 156 24.25 -3.48 -14.08
CA GLU A 156 25.19 -4.57 -13.80
C GLU A 156 24.94 -5.02 -12.36
N HIS A 157 24.70 -6.30 -12.15
CA HIS A 157 24.51 -6.86 -10.82
C HIS A 157 25.02 -8.30 -10.75
N GLN A 158 25.89 -8.57 -9.80
CA GLN A 158 26.46 -9.90 -9.52
C GLN A 158 26.17 -10.23 -8.04
N GLY A 159 24.93 -10.61 -7.78
CA GLY A 159 24.49 -10.97 -6.45
C GLY A 159 24.36 -12.48 -6.25
N GLU A 160 23.87 -12.86 -5.10
CA GLU A 160 23.61 -14.26 -4.76
C GLU A 160 22.36 -14.80 -5.48
N PHE A 161 21.31 -13.97 -5.60
CA PHE A 161 20.00 -14.36 -6.13
C PHE A 161 19.75 -13.83 -7.54
N PHE A 162 20.43 -12.75 -7.92
CA PHE A 162 20.27 -12.14 -9.24
C PHE A 162 21.61 -11.91 -9.91
N ARG A 163 21.66 -12.17 -11.23
CA ARG A 163 22.78 -11.82 -12.10
C ARG A 163 22.27 -11.09 -13.31
N LEU A 164 22.70 -9.86 -13.49
CA LEU A 164 22.29 -9.00 -14.59
C LEU A 164 23.51 -8.46 -15.30
N GLN A 165 23.47 -8.43 -16.63
CA GLN A 165 24.47 -7.85 -17.49
C GLN A 165 23.81 -6.88 -18.45
N GLN A 166 24.12 -5.59 -18.35
CA GLN A 166 23.53 -4.50 -19.16
C GLN A 166 22.00 -4.58 -19.26
N ALA A 167 21.36 -5.08 -18.18
CA ALA A 167 19.92 -5.28 -18.16
C ALA A 167 19.18 -3.95 -18.04
N THR A 168 18.16 -3.74 -18.87
CA THR A 168 17.39 -2.49 -18.89
C THR A 168 15.91 -2.78 -18.93
N VAL A 169 15.13 -2.02 -18.13
CA VAL A 169 13.68 -1.96 -18.21
C VAL A 169 13.26 -0.57 -18.70
N ARG A 170 12.55 -0.52 -19.82
CA ARG A 170 12.03 0.73 -20.41
C ARG A 170 10.55 0.59 -20.72
N PRO A 171 9.74 1.67 -20.58
CA PRO A 171 10.15 3.02 -20.14
C PRO A 171 10.57 3.03 -18.66
N PRO A 172 11.38 4.02 -18.22
CA PRO A 172 11.72 4.19 -16.81
C PRO A 172 10.47 4.49 -15.97
N ALA A 173 10.49 4.02 -14.73
CA ALA A 173 9.37 4.18 -13.81
C ALA A 173 9.90 4.61 -12.42
N PRO A 174 10.19 5.89 -12.19
CA PRO A 174 10.66 6.40 -10.91
C PRO A 174 9.51 6.43 -9.90
N VAL A 175 9.09 5.25 -9.44
CA VAL A 175 8.01 5.11 -8.47
C VAL A 175 8.52 5.23 -7.04
N PRO A 176 7.80 5.89 -6.13
CA PRO A 176 8.12 5.82 -4.71
C PRO A 176 7.95 4.38 -4.21
N LEU A 177 8.93 3.91 -3.45
CA LEU A 177 8.97 2.58 -2.86
C LEU A 177 8.71 2.68 -1.35
N TYR A 178 7.59 2.14 -0.89
CA TYR A 178 7.26 2.05 0.53
C TYR A 178 7.51 0.63 1.05
N MET A 179 7.83 0.50 2.34
CA MET A 179 7.99 -0.81 2.97
C MET A 179 6.98 -1.02 4.09
N GLY A 180 6.35 -2.20 4.09
CA GLY A 180 5.49 -2.66 5.16
C GLY A 180 6.21 -3.54 6.16
N GLY A 181 5.63 -3.64 7.37
CA GLY A 181 6.08 -4.51 8.45
C GLY A 181 6.34 -3.75 9.75
N ASN A 182 6.02 -4.40 10.89
CA ASN A 182 6.06 -3.78 12.21
C ASN A 182 7.21 -4.32 13.08
N ALA A 183 7.88 -5.40 12.69
CA ALA A 183 9.05 -5.90 13.42
C ALA A 183 10.24 -4.94 13.28
N GLU A 184 11.05 -4.80 14.33
CA GLU A 184 12.17 -3.85 14.37
C GLU A 184 13.08 -3.94 13.12
N GLY A 185 13.44 -5.15 12.71
CA GLY A 185 14.25 -5.35 11.49
C GLY A 185 13.56 -4.90 10.20
N ALA A 186 12.20 -4.87 10.14
CA ALA A 186 11.46 -4.30 9.01
C ALA A 186 11.47 -2.77 9.06
N LEU A 187 11.32 -2.19 10.25
CA LEU A 187 11.39 -0.74 10.47
C LEU A 187 12.77 -0.18 10.07
N ARG A 188 13.84 -0.84 10.50
CA ARG A 188 15.22 -0.45 10.11
C ARG A 188 15.40 -0.50 8.60
N ARG A 189 14.98 -1.59 7.93
CA ARG A 189 15.06 -1.70 6.46
C ARG A 189 14.23 -0.63 5.74
N ALA A 190 13.07 -0.27 6.27
CA ALA A 190 12.26 0.81 5.70
C ALA A 190 13.03 2.14 5.72
N GLY A 191 13.67 2.49 6.84
CA GLY A 191 14.53 3.68 6.94
C GLY A 191 15.73 3.64 6.00
N GLU A 192 16.41 2.50 5.93
CA GLU A 192 17.61 2.31 5.09
C GLU A 192 17.32 2.35 3.59
N LEU A 193 16.22 1.77 3.15
CA LEU A 193 16.02 1.41 1.74
C LEU A 193 14.77 2.00 1.08
N ALA A 194 13.76 2.46 1.83
CA ALA A 194 12.48 2.89 1.28
C ALA A 194 12.28 4.41 1.27
N ASP A 195 11.29 4.88 0.54
CA ASP A 195 10.87 6.29 0.52
C ASP A 195 9.78 6.56 1.58
N GLY A 196 9.40 5.53 2.32
CA GLY A 196 8.48 5.62 3.44
C GLY A 196 8.15 4.24 4.02
N TRP A 197 7.42 4.27 5.12
CA TRP A 197 6.96 3.07 5.82
C TRP A 197 5.44 3.04 5.89
N ILE A 198 4.86 1.86 5.67
CA ILE A 198 3.43 1.59 5.83
C ILE A 198 3.25 0.72 7.07
N MET A 199 2.64 1.28 8.10
CA MET A 199 2.19 0.51 9.24
C MET A 199 0.99 -0.33 8.83
N GLY A 200 1.09 -1.64 9.00
CA GLY A 200 -0.01 -2.57 8.74
C GLY A 200 -1.12 -2.47 9.79
N PRO A 201 -2.19 -3.26 9.65
CA PRO A 201 -3.36 -3.20 10.54
C PRO A 201 -3.10 -3.80 11.92
N PHE A 202 -1.99 -4.51 12.09
CA PHE A 202 -1.58 -5.06 13.38
C PHE A 202 -0.88 -3.99 14.22
N GLY A 203 -1.33 -3.80 15.44
CA GLY A 203 -0.85 -2.76 16.35
C GLY A 203 -1.79 -1.55 16.43
N THR A 204 -1.62 -0.79 17.49
CA THR A 204 -2.44 0.39 17.82
C THR A 204 -1.75 1.69 17.36
N LEU A 205 -2.44 2.82 17.45
CA LEU A 205 -1.84 4.12 17.19
C LEU A 205 -0.69 4.44 18.17
N ARG A 206 -0.76 3.92 19.39
CA ARG A 206 0.31 4.09 20.40
C ARG A 206 1.65 3.50 19.96
N ASP A 207 1.62 2.45 19.13
CA ASP A 207 2.81 1.79 18.61
C ASP A 207 3.46 2.58 17.45
N PHE A 208 2.74 3.54 16.87
CA PHE A 208 3.21 4.28 15.68
C PHE A 208 4.44 5.14 15.98
N ALA A 209 4.37 6.02 16.98
CA ALA A 209 5.45 6.98 17.24
C ALA A 209 6.80 6.32 17.59
N PRO A 210 6.86 5.27 18.46
CA PRO A 210 8.08 4.52 18.68
C PRO A 210 8.62 3.85 17.42
N ALA A 211 7.76 3.22 16.63
CA ALA A 211 8.15 2.54 15.39
C ALA A 211 8.65 3.54 14.33
N TRP A 212 7.97 4.67 14.18
CA TRP A 212 8.37 5.74 13.25
C TRP A 212 9.75 6.31 13.61
N ARG A 213 10.05 6.45 14.90
CA ARG A 213 11.38 6.88 15.35
C ARG A 213 12.46 5.90 14.92
N VAL A 214 12.24 4.58 15.04
CA VAL A 214 13.19 3.56 14.56
C VAL A 214 13.43 3.71 13.05
N VAL A 215 12.38 3.95 12.26
CA VAL A 215 12.50 4.19 10.79
C VAL A 215 13.35 5.42 10.51
N GLN A 216 13.08 6.53 11.20
CA GLN A 216 13.81 7.79 11.00
C GLN A 216 15.27 7.69 11.42
N ASP A 217 15.56 7.02 12.55
CA ASP A 217 16.92 6.83 13.03
C ASP A 217 17.74 5.95 12.09
N ALA A 218 17.13 4.89 11.55
CA ALA A 218 17.77 4.04 10.54
C ALA A 218 18.05 4.82 9.23
N ALA A 219 17.17 5.72 8.83
CA ALA A 219 17.40 6.59 7.67
C ALA A 219 18.56 7.54 7.90
N ARG A 220 18.62 8.20 9.07
CA ARG A 220 19.74 9.08 9.43
C ARG A 220 21.07 8.32 9.47
N ALA A 221 21.08 7.14 10.07
CA ALA A 221 22.26 6.27 10.12
C ALA A 221 22.75 5.84 8.72
N ALA A 222 21.82 5.71 7.76
CA ALA A 222 22.13 5.43 6.36
C ALA A 222 22.46 6.70 5.53
N GLY A 223 22.63 7.88 6.15
CA GLY A 223 22.92 9.13 5.47
C GLY A 223 21.75 9.71 4.66
N ARG A 224 20.51 9.27 4.94
CA ARG A 224 19.31 9.70 4.20
C ARG A 224 18.55 10.80 4.93
N ASN A 225 17.82 11.61 4.19
CA ASN A 225 16.94 12.62 4.78
C ASN A 225 15.69 11.96 5.39
N ALA A 226 15.69 11.80 6.72
CA ALA A 226 14.57 11.21 7.44
C ALA A 226 13.26 12.02 7.31
N ASN A 227 13.33 13.33 7.07
CA ASN A 227 12.15 14.19 6.92
C ASN A 227 11.49 14.05 5.55
N ALA A 228 12.17 13.45 4.57
CA ALA A 228 11.60 13.15 3.27
C ALA A 228 10.81 11.83 3.25
N LEU A 229 10.89 11.04 4.32
CA LEU A 229 10.18 9.77 4.40
C LEU A 229 8.68 9.97 4.60
N VAL A 230 7.90 9.14 3.93
CA VAL A 230 6.44 9.10 4.05
C VAL A 230 6.01 8.14 5.14
N ALA A 231 5.14 8.61 6.05
CA ALA A 231 4.48 7.79 7.05
C ALA A 231 3.09 7.37 6.53
N GLY A 232 2.91 6.07 6.27
CA GLY A 232 1.65 5.49 5.83
C GLY A 232 1.04 4.55 6.87
N ARG A 233 -0.29 4.40 6.86
CA ARG A 233 -0.99 3.40 7.67
C ARG A 233 -2.22 2.84 6.96
N LEU A 234 -2.35 1.51 7.00
CA LEU A 234 -3.58 0.82 6.68
C LEU A 234 -4.45 0.76 7.93
N VAL A 235 -5.67 1.29 7.83
CA VAL A 235 -6.70 1.24 8.88
C VAL A 235 -7.98 0.72 8.28
N TYR A 236 -8.56 -0.33 8.84
CA TYR A 236 -9.87 -0.82 8.42
C TYR A 236 -10.99 0.06 8.98
N VAL A 237 -11.95 0.43 8.13
CA VAL A 237 -13.02 1.36 8.51
C VAL A 237 -14.38 0.92 8.00
N ALA A 238 -15.41 1.05 8.86
CA ALA A 238 -16.81 0.93 8.47
C ALA A 238 -17.61 2.09 9.05
N VAL A 239 -18.31 2.81 8.18
CA VAL A 239 -19.12 3.99 8.54
C VAL A 239 -20.60 3.64 8.46
N ASP A 240 -21.28 3.66 9.59
CA ASP A 240 -22.73 3.46 9.70
C ASP A 240 -23.23 4.16 10.97
N ASP A 241 -24.44 4.72 10.94
CA ASP A 241 -25.05 5.36 12.13
C ASP A 241 -25.33 4.33 13.23
N ASP A 242 -25.58 3.09 12.85
CA ASP A 242 -25.66 1.93 13.75
C ASP A 242 -24.27 1.30 13.90
N ARG A 243 -23.63 1.52 15.06
CA ARG A 243 -22.32 0.95 15.39
C ARG A 243 -22.30 -0.59 15.33
N SER A 244 -23.40 -1.25 15.73
CA SER A 244 -23.48 -2.71 15.72
C SER A 244 -23.46 -3.26 14.29
N ARG A 245 -24.16 -2.58 13.37
CA ARG A 245 -24.16 -2.92 11.94
C ARG A 245 -22.79 -2.67 11.30
N ALA A 246 -22.16 -1.53 11.62
CA ALA A 246 -20.80 -1.23 11.16
C ALA A 246 -19.78 -2.28 11.65
N ARG A 247 -19.88 -2.68 12.94
CA ARG A 247 -19.03 -3.69 13.54
C ARG A 247 -19.21 -5.07 12.87
N GLU A 248 -20.45 -5.46 12.62
CA GLU A 248 -20.75 -6.75 12.00
C GLU A 248 -20.23 -6.81 10.55
N ALA A 249 -20.42 -5.77 9.76
CA ALA A 249 -19.86 -5.68 8.40
C ALA A 249 -18.33 -5.82 8.42
N MET A 250 -17.66 -5.13 9.33
CA MET A 250 -16.21 -5.22 9.48
C MET A 250 -15.76 -6.60 9.98
N ARG A 251 -16.52 -7.19 10.92
CA ARG A 251 -16.24 -8.54 11.44
C ARG A 251 -16.34 -9.58 10.34
N GLY A 252 -17.40 -9.57 9.54
CA GLY A 252 -17.56 -10.48 8.41
C GLY A 252 -16.39 -10.41 7.44
N PHE A 253 -15.96 -9.20 7.07
CA PHE A 253 -14.83 -8.98 6.19
C PHE A 253 -13.50 -9.46 6.79
N LEU A 254 -13.15 -9.00 7.99
CA LEU A 254 -11.85 -9.29 8.61
C LEU A 254 -11.71 -10.74 9.07
N HIS A 255 -12.78 -11.36 9.57
CA HIS A 255 -12.74 -12.78 9.89
C HIS A 255 -12.63 -13.65 8.63
N GLY A 256 -13.23 -13.23 7.52
CA GLY A 256 -13.05 -13.87 6.22
C GLY A 256 -11.61 -13.79 5.71
N TYR A 257 -10.90 -12.71 6.01
CA TYR A 257 -9.53 -12.49 5.58
C TYR A 257 -8.47 -13.03 6.55
N TYR A 258 -8.57 -12.71 7.85
CA TYR A 258 -7.55 -13.06 8.85
C TYR A 258 -7.91 -14.29 9.70
N GLY A 259 -9.15 -14.79 9.59
CA GLY A 259 -9.68 -15.86 10.43
C GLY A 259 -10.39 -15.33 11.69
N SER A 260 -11.20 -16.21 12.31
CA SER A 260 -12.11 -15.83 13.41
C SER A 260 -11.42 -15.35 14.70
N ARG A 261 -10.11 -15.55 14.84
CA ARG A 261 -9.32 -15.08 16.00
C ARG A 261 -8.83 -13.66 15.87
N PHE A 262 -9.03 -13.00 14.72
CA PHE A 262 -8.61 -11.63 14.52
C PHE A 262 -9.45 -10.68 15.36
N ASP A 263 -8.79 -9.84 16.16
CA ASP A 263 -9.44 -8.86 17.01
C ASP A 263 -9.88 -7.62 16.20
N VAL A 264 -11.15 -7.61 15.85
CA VAL A 264 -11.76 -6.55 15.04
C VAL A 264 -11.86 -5.24 15.82
N ASP A 265 -12.17 -5.31 17.11
CA ASP A 265 -12.38 -4.11 17.95
C ASP A 265 -11.07 -3.35 18.18
N GLN A 266 -9.93 -4.06 18.23
CA GLN A 266 -8.61 -3.46 18.33
C GLN A 266 -8.08 -2.95 16.98
N SER A 267 -8.43 -3.63 15.88
CA SER A 267 -7.77 -3.45 14.58
C SER A 267 -8.54 -2.59 13.60
N ALA A 268 -9.80 -2.25 13.88
CA ALA A 268 -10.66 -1.47 13.01
C ALA A 268 -11.31 -0.27 13.72
N ILE A 269 -11.72 0.69 12.92
CA ILE A 269 -12.49 1.86 13.36
C ILE A 269 -13.86 1.79 12.70
N PHE A 270 -14.93 1.71 13.49
CA PHE A 270 -16.28 1.57 12.95
C PHE A 270 -17.32 2.29 13.80
N GLY A 271 -18.40 2.69 13.20
CA GLY A 271 -19.54 3.37 13.83
C GLY A 271 -19.98 4.63 13.11
N PRO A 272 -20.64 5.59 13.82
CA PRO A 272 -21.07 6.85 13.26
C PRO A 272 -19.93 7.66 12.66
N PRO A 273 -20.17 8.38 11.54
CA PRO A 273 -19.12 9.05 10.77
C PRO A 273 -18.30 10.04 11.58
N GLY A 274 -18.91 10.79 12.49
CA GLY A 274 -18.21 11.74 13.36
C GLY A 274 -17.19 11.06 14.29
N GLU A 275 -17.53 9.89 14.84
CA GLU A 275 -16.63 9.12 15.69
C GLU A 275 -15.49 8.47 14.87
N VAL A 276 -15.82 7.93 13.71
CA VAL A 276 -14.82 7.37 12.79
C VAL A 276 -13.83 8.45 12.36
N ALA A 277 -14.34 9.63 11.98
CA ALA A 277 -13.51 10.76 11.57
C ALA A 277 -12.61 11.26 12.72
N ALA A 278 -13.14 11.39 13.93
CA ALA A 278 -12.37 11.83 15.10
C ALA A 278 -11.22 10.88 15.41
N ARG A 279 -11.48 9.57 15.48
CA ARG A 279 -10.44 8.54 15.71
C ARG A 279 -9.40 8.48 14.60
N LEU A 280 -9.78 8.70 13.34
CA LEU A 280 -8.83 8.77 12.23
C LEU A 280 -8.02 10.07 12.24
N ALA A 281 -8.58 11.18 12.71
CA ALA A 281 -7.85 12.45 12.86
C ALA A 281 -6.67 12.32 13.82
N GLU A 282 -6.80 11.52 14.89
CA GLU A 282 -5.69 11.21 15.81
C GLU A 282 -4.47 10.61 15.08
N HIS A 283 -4.71 9.84 14.00
CA HIS A 283 -3.62 9.28 13.18
C HIS A 283 -2.89 10.37 12.39
N VAL A 284 -3.63 11.33 11.86
CA VAL A 284 -3.07 12.49 11.15
C VAL A 284 -2.27 13.36 12.11
N GLU A 285 -2.81 13.64 13.29
CA GLU A 285 -2.15 14.41 14.36
C GLU A 285 -0.87 13.71 14.86
N ALA A 286 -0.82 12.37 14.82
CA ALA A 286 0.39 11.60 15.14
C ALA A 286 1.47 11.66 14.04
N GLY A 287 1.20 12.32 12.89
CA GLY A 287 2.15 12.49 11.79
C GLY A 287 1.99 11.51 10.63
N ILE A 288 0.91 10.74 10.58
CA ILE A 288 0.62 9.88 9.43
C ILE A 288 0.10 10.74 8.28
N THR A 289 0.81 10.71 7.16
CA THR A 289 0.49 11.52 5.98
C THR A 289 -0.21 10.75 4.86
N ARG A 290 -0.25 9.40 4.94
CA ARG A 290 -0.98 8.55 4.00
C ARG A 290 -1.86 7.57 4.74
N LEU A 291 -3.16 7.82 4.72
CA LEU A 291 -4.16 6.90 5.24
C LEU A 291 -4.70 6.03 4.12
N MET A 292 -4.63 4.72 4.32
CA MET A 292 -5.18 3.69 3.45
C MET A 292 -6.38 3.10 4.17
N LEU A 293 -7.58 3.55 3.82
CA LEU A 293 -8.81 3.14 4.49
C LEU A 293 -9.32 1.83 3.88
N GLY A 294 -9.16 0.73 4.60
CA GLY A 294 -9.64 -0.59 4.21
C GLY A 294 -11.15 -0.69 4.46
N VAL A 295 -11.92 -0.70 3.37
CA VAL A 295 -13.40 -0.78 3.45
C VAL A 295 -13.87 -2.23 3.30
N PRO A 296 -14.96 -2.65 3.99
CA PRO A 296 -15.40 -4.04 3.97
C PRO A 296 -16.16 -4.44 2.69
N THR A 297 -16.47 -3.48 1.82
CA THR A 297 -17.37 -3.69 0.69
C THR A 297 -17.06 -2.75 -0.48
N LEU A 298 -17.49 -3.13 -1.67
CA LEU A 298 -17.51 -2.27 -2.88
C LEU A 298 -18.77 -1.38 -2.94
N ASP A 299 -19.54 -1.26 -1.86
CA ASP A 299 -20.75 -0.42 -1.82
C ASP A 299 -20.40 1.07 -2.00
N ILE A 300 -21.03 1.68 -2.99
CA ILE A 300 -20.85 3.10 -3.32
C ILE A 300 -21.49 4.01 -2.26
N GLY A 301 -22.55 3.56 -1.59
CA GLY A 301 -23.18 4.32 -0.49
C GLY A 301 -22.21 4.50 0.68
N HIS A 302 -21.55 3.42 1.10
CA HIS A 302 -20.51 3.47 2.13
C HIS A 302 -19.34 4.38 1.69
N LEU A 303 -18.86 4.24 0.45
CA LEU A 303 -17.78 5.06 -0.10
C LEU A 303 -18.12 6.57 -0.07
N ARG A 304 -19.35 6.93 -0.43
CA ARG A 304 -19.85 8.32 -0.37
C ARG A 304 -19.80 8.88 1.05
N ARG A 305 -20.18 8.09 2.04
CA ARG A 305 -20.12 8.50 3.46
C ARG A 305 -18.67 8.75 3.90
N VAL A 306 -17.74 7.86 3.56
CA VAL A 306 -16.31 8.06 3.83
C VAL A 306 -15.81 9.37 3.20
N ALA A 307 -16.14 9.61 1.95
CA ALA A 307 -15.69 10.80 1.22
C ALA A 307 -16.31 12.12 1.74
N ALA A 308 -17.61 12.10 2.07
CA ALA A 308 -18.33 13.30 2.47
C ALA A 308 -18.20 13.65 3.96
N GLU A 309 -18.16 12.64 4.83
CA GLU A 309 -18.27 12.82 6.27
C GLU A 309 -16.93 12.59 7.01
N VAL A 310 -16.01 11.81 6.44
CA VAL A 310 -14.72 11.46 7.09
C VAL A 310 -13.56 12.23 6.46
N ALA A 311 -13.35 12.15 5.15
CA ALA A 311 -12.18 12.71 4.50
C ALA A 311 -11.97 14.22 4.71
N PRO A 312 -12.99 15.08 4.76
CA PRO A 312 -12.82 16.51 5.05
C PRO A 312 -12.24 16.79 6.44
N VAL A 313 -12.66 16.00 7.45
CA VAL A 313 -12.13 16.13 8.83
C VAL A 313 -10.65 15.79 8.87
N LEU A 314 -10.22 14.72 8.18
CA LEU A 314 -8.81 14.32 8.10
C LEU A 314 -7.94 15.40 7.43
N ARG A 315 -8.46 15.99 6.35
CA ARG A 315 -7.76 17.09 5.65
C ARG A 315 -7.69 18.36 6.49
N ALA A 316 -8.68 18.61 7.33
CA ALA A 316 -8.65 19.74 8.27
C ALA A 316 -7.63 19.50 9.41
N ALA A 317 -7.53 18.28 9.94
CA ALA A 317 -6.55 17.91 10.95
C ALA A 317 -5.10 18.09 10.46
N ALA A 318 -4.82 17.81 9.20
CA ALA A 318 -3.48 17.98 8.59
C ALA A 318 -3.04 19.45 8.44
N ARG A 319 -3.92 20.42 8.64
CA ARG A 319 -3.63 21.87 8.51
C ARG A 319 -3.34 22.54 9.84
N ARG A 320 -3.55 21.84 10.94
CA ARG A 320 -3.27 22.29 12.31
C ARG A 320 -1.82 21.99 12.70
#